data_78e2dfa923dc5d99f338d958bc042ef8
#
_entry.id   78e2dfa923dc5d99f338d958bc042ef8
#
_cell.length_a   1.000
_cell.length_b   1.000
_cell.length_c   1.000
_cell.angle_alpha   90.00
_cell.angle_beta   90.00
_cell.angle_gamma   90.00
#
_symmetry.space_group_name_H-M   'P 1'
#
loop_
_entity.id
_entity.type
_entity.pdbx_description
1 polymer ?
#
loop_
_entity_poly.entity_id
_entity_poly.type
_entity_poly.pdbx_seq_one_letter_code
_entity_poly.pdbx_strand_id
1 'polypeptide(L)'
;EIAATDGKVSSVKITENGEQKELTVDGVFIFVGLKPNTQFLQGSKVDLDVSGLVKTDALLETSMPGVFASGDVRSGATMQIASAVGEGAAAALAIREHLNELKRQ
;
A
#
# COMPACT_ATOMS: atom_id res chain seq x y z
N GLU A 1 10.48 -22.44 4.74
CA GLU A 1 10.31 -22.33 6.20
C GLU A 1 11.48 -21.57 6.80
N ILE A 2 11.21 -20.66 7.75
CA ILE A 2 12.23 -19.95 8.53
C ILE A 2 12.30 -20.66 9.88
N ALA A 3 13.49 -21.11 10.27
CA ALA A 3 13.74 -21.74 11.55
C ALA A 3 14.39 -20.74 12.55
N ALA A 4 14.13 -20.94 13.83
CA ALA A 4 14.68 -20.12 14.90
C ALA A 4 15.20 -21.01 16.03
N THR A 5 16.31 -20.59 16.65
CA THR A 5 16.90 -21.20 17.83
C THR A 5 17.06 -20.11 18.88
N ASP A 6 16.61 -20.34 20.10
CA ASP A 6 16.65 -19.36 21.22
C ASP A 6 16.06 -17.98 20.85
N GLY A 7 14.97 -17.97 20.06
CA GLY A 7 14.29 -16.74 19.64
C GLY A 7 15.01 -15.94 18.55
N LYS A 8 16.07 -16.47 17.94
CA LYS A 8 16.81 -15.84 16.84
C LYS A 8 16.69 -16.71 15.58
N VAL A 9 16.61 -16.06 14.40
CA VAL A 9 16.68 -16.76 13.13
C VAL A 9 17.99 -17.53 13.06
N SER A 10 17.92 -18.81 12.66
CA SER A 10 19.08 -19.70 12.56
C SER A 10 19.26 -20.30 11.17
N SER A 11 18.17 -20.57 10.45
CA SER A 11 18.24 -21.13 9.10
C SER A 11 16.98 -20.88 8.28
N VAL A 12 17.10 -21.09 6.97
CA VAL A 12 15.99 -21.11 6.02
C VAL A 12 15.99 -22.43 5.28
N LYS A 13 14.86 -23.15 5.31
CA LYS A 13 14.64 -24.32 4.48
C LYS A 13 14.05 -23.89 3.16
N ILE A 14 14.70 -24.25 2.08
CA ILE A 14 14.31 -23.99 0.70
C ILE A 14 14.11 -25.28 -0.08
N THR A 15 13.35 -25.22 -1.16
CA THR A 15 13.28 -26.31 -2.15
C THR A 15 13.91 -25.79 -3.42
N GLU A 16 14.97 -26.42 -3.87
CA GLU A 16 15.66 -26.12 -5.11
C GLU A 16 15.72 -27.36 -5.98
N ASN A 17 15.17 -27.30 -7.22
CA ASN A 17 15.10 -28.42 -8.16
C ASN A 17 14.43 -29.69 -7.57
N GLY A 18 13.45 -29.52 -6.66
CA GLY A 18 12.77 -30.63 -5.99
C GLY A 18 13.49 -31.19 -4.76
N GLU A 19 14.69 -30.74 -4.46
CA GLU A 19 15.46 -31.13 -3.27
C GLU A 19 15.31 -30.10 -2.17
N GLN A 20 15.18 -30.55 -0.93
CA GLN A 20 15.18 -29.69 0.24
C GLN A 20 16.62 -29.38 0.66
N LYS A 21 16.88 -28.10 0.87
CA LYS A 21 18.16 -27.59 1.39
C LYS A 21 17.91 -26.73 2.60
N GLU A 22 18.85 -26.71 3.54
CA GLU A 22 18.84 -25.81 4.68
C GLU A 22 20.04 -24.87 4.59
N LEU A 23 19.74 -23.57 4.66
CA LEU A 23 20.77 -22.51 4.63
C LEU A 23 20.84 -21.86 5.99
N THR A 24 22.01 -21.89 6.62
CA THR A 24 22.26 -21.15 7.88
C THR A 24 22.34 -19.66 7.57
N VAL A 25 21.53 -18.84 8.26
CA VAL A 25 21.44 -17.39 8.08
C VAL A 25 21.19 -16.71 9.43
N ASP A 26 21.65 -15.47 9.58
CA ASP A 26 21.45 -14.66 10.78
C ASP A 26 20.19 -13.78 10.69
N GLY A 27 19.60 -13.67 9.51
CA GLY A 27 18.40 -12.87 9.28
C GLY A 27 17.75 -13.17 7.92
N VAL A 28 16.46 -12.85 7.80
CA VAL A 28 15.70 -13.02 6.56
C VAL A 28 14.92 -11.75 6.27
N PHE A 29 15.05 -11.21 5.06
CA PHE A 29 14.27 -10.11 4.55
C PHE A 29 13.24 -10.64 3.54
N ILE A 30 11.97 -10.33 3.75
CA ILE A 30 10.86 -10.78 2.89
C ILE A 30 10.40 -9.63 1.99
N PHE A 31 10.75 -9.67 0.70
CA PHE A 31 10.39 -8.68 -0.31
C PHE A 31 9.61 -9.34 -1.45
N VAL A 32 8.41 -9.85 -1.13
CA VAL A 32 7.55 -10.56 -2.10
C VAL A 32 6.42 -9.70 -2.66
N GLY A 33 6.53 -8.38 -2.55
CA GLY A 33 5.54 -7.41 -2.99
C GLY A 33 4.60 -6.96 -1.86
N LEU A 34 3.67 -6.09 -2.21
CA LEU A 34 2.72 -5.46 -1.30
C LEU A 34 1.29 -5.89 -1.67
N LYS A 35 0.48 -6.07 -0.65
CA LYS A 35 -0.97 -6.25 -0.80
C LYS A 35 -1.66 -5.05 -0.14
N PRO A 36 -2.49 -4.28 -0.88
CA PRO A 36 -3.19 -3.16 -0.30
C PRO A 36 -4.18 -3.62 0.76
N ASN A 37 -4.26 -2.88 1.85
CA ASN A 37 -5.17 -3.18 2.96
C ASN A 37 -6.49 -2.37 2.80
N THR A 38 -7.18 -2.63 1.69
CA THR A 38 -8.38 -1.90 1.23
C THR A 38 -9.68 -2.67 1.40
N GLN A 39 -9.67 -3.80 2.12
CA GLN A 39 -10.85 -4.65 2.32
C GLN A 39 -12.01 -3.90 2.98
N PHE A 40 -11.71 -2.90 3.83
CA PHE A 40 -12.72 -2.06 4.48
C PHE A 40 -13.51 -1.17 3.51
N LEU A 41 -13.01 -0.98 2.28
CA LEU A 41 -13.69 -0.22 1.21
C LEU A 41 -14.65 -1.09 0.39
N GLN A 42 -14.67 -2.41 0.60
CA GLN A 42 -15.59 -3.30 -0.12
C GLN A 42 -17.05 -2.92 0.14
N GLY A 43 -17.82 -2.76 -0.93
CA GLY A 43 -19.22 -2.31 -0.86
C GLY A 43 -19.41 -0.80 -0.71
N SER A 44 -18.33 -0.02 -0.62
CA SER A 44 -18.37 1.43 -0.74
C SER A 44 -18.50 1.87 -2.21
N LYS A 45 -18.66 3.19 -2.44
CA LYS A 45 -18.63 3.79 -3.78
C LYS A 45 -17.23 4.13 -4.27
N VAL A 46 -16.19 3.76 -3.52
CA VAL A 46 -14.78 4.01 -3.90
C VAL A 46 -14.32 2.93 -4.87
N ASP A 47 -13.92 3.33 -6.06
CA ASP A 47 -13.41 2.42 -7.08
C ASP A 47 -12.01 1.94 -6.74
N LEU A 48 -11.80 0.63 -6.86
CA LEU A 48 -10.50 -0.01 -6.77
C LEU A 48 -10.06 -0.51 -8.15
N ASP A 49 -8.76 -0.61 -8.36
CA ASP A 49 -8.20 -1.30 -9.52
C ASP A 49 -8.18 -2.83 -9.32
N VAL A 50 -7.70 -3.56 -10.33
CA VAL A 50 -7.62 -5.03 -10.30
C VAL A 50 -6.68 -5.58 -9.21
N SER A 51 -5.78 -4.75 -8.71
CA SER A 51 -4.85 -5.07 -7.62
C SER A 51 -5.41 -4.69 -6.24
N GLY A 52 -6.58 -4.04 -6.20
CA GLY A 52 -7.21 -3.56 -4.98
C GLY A 52 -6.71 -2.18 -4.52
N LEU A 53 -5.98 -1.43 -5.36
CA LEU A 53 -5.54 -0.07 -5.07
C LEU A 53 -6.65 0.94 -5.40
N VAL A 54 -6.71 2.03 -4.63
CA VAL A 54 -7.73 3.08 -4.78
C VAL A 54 -7.48 3.89 -6.04
N LYS A 55 -8.48 4.00 -6.91
CA LYS A 55 -8.44 4.90 -8.06
C LYS A 55 -8.73 6.33 -7.64
N THR A 56 -7.95 7.27 -8.19
CA THR A 56 -8.14 8.71 -7.98
C THR A 56 -7.97 9.47 -9.30
N ASP A 57 -8.49 10.67 -9.33
CA ASP A 57 -8.15 11.65 -10.36
C ASP A 57 -6.80 12.35 -10.08
N ALA A 58 -6.50 13.38 -10.87
CA ALA A 58 -5.26 14.16 -10.75
C ALA A 58 -5.20 15.01 -9.46
N LEU A 59 -6.34 15.26 -8.82
CA LEU A 59 -6.45 15.99 -7.56
C LEU A 59 -6.50 15.05 -6.35
N LEU A 60 -6.27 13.75 -6.57
CA LEU A 60 -6.30 12.70 -5.56
C LEU A 60 -7.69 12.43 -4.98
N GLU A 61 -8.76 12.91 -5.64
CA GLU A 61 -10.14 12.59 -5.28
C GLU A 61 -10.52 11.23 -5.84
N THR A 62 -11.25 10.44 -5.04
CA THR A 62 -11.73 9.12 -5.45
C THR A 62 -13.04 9.24 -6.25
N SER A 63 -13.59 8.12 -6.74
CA SER A 63 -14.92 8.06 -7.35
C SER A 63 -16.06 8.45 -6.40
N MET A 64 -15.79 8.52 -5.10
CA MET A 64 -16.75 9.01 -4.09
C MET A 64 -16.43 10.47 -3.75
N PRO A 65 -17.33 11.44 -4.09
CA PRO A 65 -17.09 12.85 -3.87
C PRO A 65 -16.74 13.19 -2.42
N GLY A 66 -15.73 14.04 -2.22
CA GLY A 66 -15.23 14.44 -0.90
C GLY A 66 -14.33 13.41 -0.22
N VAL A 67 -14.04 12.29 -0.87
CA VAL A 67 -13.11 11.27 -0.38
C VAL A 67 -11.84 11.28 -1.21
N PHE A 68 -10.71 11.44 -0.54
CA PHE A 68 -9.39 11.54 -1.16
C PHE A 68 -8.50 10.39 -0.72
N ALA A 69 -7.56 9.98 -1.57
CA ALA A 69 -6.57 8.98 -1.24
C ALA A 69 -5.17 9.45 -1.67
N SER A 70 -4.14 9.12 -0.88
CA SER A 70 -2.75 9.47 -1.16
C SER A 70 -1.80 8.36 -0.70
N GLY A 71 -0.60 8.32 -1.29
CA GLY A 71 0.44 7.37 -0.97
C GLY A 71 0.20 5.98 -1.54
N ASP A 72 0.81 4.98 -0.94
CA ASP A 72 0.94 3.61 -1.46
C ASP A 72 -0.39 2.87 -1.67
N VAL A 73 -1.48 3.34 -1.05
CA VAL A 73 -2.82 2.79 -1.23
C VAL A 73 -3.44 3.14 -2.58
N ARG A 74 -2.90 4.15 -3.25
CA ARG A 74 -3.45 4.71 -4.50
C ARG A 74 -2.91 3.97 -5.73
N SER A 75 -3.79 3.70 -6.68
CA SER A 75 -3.43 3.17 -8.00
C SER A 75 -2.50 4.13 -8.73
N GLY A 76 -1.38 3.62 -9.23
CA GLY A 76 -0.34 4.41 -9.90
C GLY A 76 0.60 5.18 -8.96
N ALA A 77 0.54 4.96 -7.65
CA ALA A 77 1.50 5.52 -6.70
C ALA A 77 2.92 5.00 -6.96
N THR A 78 3.92 5.85 -6.71
CA THR A 78 5.34 5.49 -6.87
C THR A 78 5.82 4.52 -5.79
N MET A 79 5.08 4.37 -4.70
CA MET A 79 5.41 3.52 -3.54
C MET A 79 6.76 3.88 -2.91
N GLN A 80 6.99 5.17 -2.74
CA GLN A 80 8.16 5.74 -2.07
C GLN A 80 7.71 6.73 -0.99
N ILE A 81 8.40 6.76 0.14
CA ILE A 81 8.07 7.62 1.28
C ILE A 81 7.95 9.09 0.85
N ALA A 82 8.92 9.60 0.09
CA ALA A 82 8.91 10.99 -0.37
C ALA A 82 7.70 11.30 -1.28
N SER A 83 7.31 10.36 -2.13
CA SER A 83 6.13 10.47 -2.99
C SER A 83 4.85 10.49 -2.16
N ALA A 84 4.72 9.58 -1.19
CA ALA A 84 3.56 9.51 -0.30
C ALA A 84 3.39 10.79 0.53
N VAL A 85 4.48 11.37 1.03
CA VAL A 85 4.47 12.67 1.74
C VAL A 85 4.03 13.81 0.82
N GLY A 86 4.55 13.86 -0.41
CA GLY A 86 4.15 14.87 -1.40
C GLY A 86 2.68 14.76 -1.79
N GLU A 87 2.20 13.55 -2.04
CA GLU A 87 0.78 13.30 -2.33
C GLU A 87 -0.11 13.68 -1.12
N GLY A 88 0.31 13.39 0.11
CA GLY A 88 -0.41 13.79 1.32
C GLY A 88 -0.56 15.31 1.43
N ALA A 89 0.48 16.07 1.12
CA ALA A 89 0.41 17.54 1.08
C ALA A 89 -0.53 18.02 -0.04
N ALA A 90 -0.46 17.43 -1.23
CA ALA A 90 -1.35 17.76 -2.35
C ALA A 90 -2.82 17.46 -2.03
N ALA A 91 -3.11 16.29 -1.45
CA ALA A 91 -4.45 15.91 -1.02
C ALA A 91 -5.01 16.90 0.02
N ALA A 92 -4.20 17.34 0.98
CA ALA A 92 -4.64 18.33 1.98
C ALA A 92 -5.05 19.67 1.32
N LEU A 93 -4.33 20.10 0.28
CA LEU A 93 -4.69 21.30 -0.48
C LEU A 93 -5.98 21.10 -1.27
N ALA A 94 -6.16 19.94 -1.93
CA ALA A 94 -7.37 19.60 -2.67
C ALA A 94 -8.60 19.54 -1.74
N ILE A 95 -8.47 18.90 -0.58
CA ILE A 95 -9.52 18.85 0.44
C ILE A 95 -9.91 20.28 0.90
N ARG A 96 -8.93 21.15 1.14
CA ARG A 96 -9.19 22.54 1.53
C ARG A 96 -10.01 23.26 0.46
N GLU A 97 -9.67 23.10 -0.82
CA GLU A 97 -10.42 23.74 -1.91
C GLU A 97 -11.84 23.18 -2.02
N HIS A 98 -12.01 21.87 -1.97
CA HIS A 98 -13.31 21.20 -1.91
C HIS A 98 -14.20 21.75 -0.78
N LEU A 99 -13.66 21.90 0.43
CA LEU A 99 -14.38 22.49 1.56
C LEU A 99 -14.75 23.96 1.35
N ASN A 100 -13.91 24.73 0.65
CA ASN A 100 -14.20 26.12 0.31
C ASN A 100 -15.33 26.22 -0.72
N GLU A 101 -15.38 25.33 -1.68
CA GLU A 101 -16.46 25.25 -2.67
C GLU A 101 -17.80 24.92 -2.03
N LEU A 102 -17.83 23.96 -1.11
CA LEU A 102 -19.04 23.63 -0.35
C LEU A 102 -19.59 24.79 0.46
N LYS A 103 -18.73 25.68 0.97
CA LYS A 103 -19.16 26.88 1.72
C LYS A 103 -19.69 28.00 0.84
N ARG A 104 -19.43 27.96 -0.47
CA ARG A 104 -19.91 28.97 -1.44
C ARG A 104 -21.28 28.61 -2.04
N GLN A 105 -21.70 27.37 -1.86
CA GLN A 105 -23.04 26.88 -2.26
C GLN A 105 -24.09 27.19 -1.17
#